data_cd4d3caf247f6235ee31ad5cbe17ee27
#
_entry.id   cd4d3caf247f6235ee31ad5cbe17ee27
#
_cell.length_a   1.000
_cell.length_b   1.000
_cell.length_c   1.000
_cell.angle_alpha   90.00
_cell.angle_beta   90.00
_cell.angle_gamma   90.00
#
_symmetry.space_group_name_H-M   'P 1'
#
loop_
_entity.id
_entity.type
_entity.pdbx_description
1 polymer ?
#
loop_
_entity_poly.entity_id
_entity_poly.type
_entity_poly.pdbx_seq_one_letter_code
_entity_poly.pdbx_strand_id
1 'polypeptide(L)'
;MAITVNLRYTGKNGSARNFAEEMTASGTVAAIRAEAGNLRYEYYLSFDDPETVLLIDQWRDQAAIDAHHASPMMQTIVALREYEYQQRGHACLSGNRAAAC
;
A
#
# COMPACT_ATOMS: atom_id res chain seq x y z
N MET A 1 -2.57 15.74 -15.11
CA MET A 1 -2.39 16.23 -13.74
C MET A 1 -2.07 15.07 -12.83
N ALA A 2 -1.02 15.19 -12.03
CA ALA A 2 -0.65 14.13 -11.11
C ALA A 2 -1.69 13.96 -10.01
N ILE A 3 -1.89 12.71 -9.59
CA ILE A 3 -2.85 12.36 -8.53
C ILE A 3 -2.08 11.71 -7.40
N THR A 4 -2.24 12.26 -6.20
CA THR A 4 -1.63 11.70 -5.00
C THR A 4 -2.69 11.01 -4.16
N VAL A 5 -2.43 9.77 -3.80
CA VAL A 5 -3.30 8.97 -2.93
C VAL A 5 -2.53 8.69 -1.64
N ASN A 6 -3.13 9.01 -0.52
CA ASN A 6 -2.58 8.72 0.80
C ASN A 6 -3.41 7.60 1.42
N LEU A 7 -2.77 6.50 1.76
CA LEU A 7 -3.42 5.35 2.39
C LEU A 7 -2.81 5.09 3.75
N ARG A 8 -3.64 5.05 4.78
CA ARG A 8 -3.22 4.71 6.14
C ARG A 8 -3.63 3.28 6.43
N TYR A 9 -2.65 2.50 6.85
CA TYR A 9 -2.86 1.14 7.33
C TYR A 9 -2.66 1.16 8.84
N THR A 10 -3.70 0.87 9.60
CA THR A 10 -3.59 0.70 11.05
C THR A 10 -3.86 -0.76 11.35
N GLY A 11 -2.83 -1.45 11.79
CA GLY A 11 -2.89 -2.89 12.00
C GLY A 11 -2.94 -3.28 13.47
N LYS A 12 -2.67 -4.55 13.72
CA LYS A 12 -2.54 -5.13 15.05
C LYS A 12 -1.31 -6.02 15.06
N ASN A 13 -0.60 -6.01 16.19
CA ASN A 13 0.57 -6.88 16.37
C ASN A 13 1.61 -6.72 15.26
N GLY A 14 1.78 -5.50 14.74
CA GLY A 14 2.75 -5.19 13.72
C GLY A 14 2.32 -5.56 12.30
N SER A 15 1.04 -5.88 12.06
CA SER A 15 0.59 -6.35 10.74
C SER A 15 0.81 -5.33 9.63
N ALA A 16 0.53 -4.04 9.87
CA ALA A 16 0.70 -3.01 8.85
C ALA A 16 2.17 -2.84 8.50
N ARG A 17 3.04 -2.80 9.50
CA ARG A 17 4.49 -2.68 9.28
C ARG A 17 5.05 -3.89 8.54
N ASN A 18 4.66 -5.09 8.96
CA ASN A 18 5.12 -6.31 8.30
C ASN A 18 4.63 -6.38 6.86
N PHE A 19 3.40 -5.94 6.58
CA PHE A 19 2.92 -5.87 5.21
C PHE A 19 3.81 -4.94 4.37
N ALA A 20 4.13 -3.75 4.88
CA ALA A 20 5.00 -2.81 4.17
C ALA A 20 6.41 -3.40 3.95
N GLU A 21 6.96 -4.09 4.96
CA GLU A 21 8.25 -4.76 4.85
C GLU A 21 8.22 -5.86 3.79
N GLU A 22 7.17 -6.67 3.75
CA GLU A 22 7.01 -7.72 2.75
C GLU A 22 6.83 -7.17 1.35
N MET A 23 6.08 -6.09 1.20
CA MET A 23 5.94 -5.40 -0.08
C MET A 23 7.29 -4.96 -0.62
N THR A 24 8.17 -4.50 0.27
CA THR A 24 9.52 -4.06 -0.10
C THR A 24 10.44 -5.25 -0.36
N ALA A 25 10.48 -6.21 0.55
CA ALA A 25 11.39 -7.35 0.48
C ALA A 25 11.10 -8.28 -0.70
N SER A 26 9.83 -8.41 -1.07
CA SER A 26 9.41 -9.25 -2.20
C SER A 26 9.72 -8.65 -3.57
N GLY A 27 10.16 -7.38 -3.61
CA GLY A 27 10.38 -6.66 -4.86
C GLY A 27 9.10 -6.04 -5.44
N THR A 28 7.98 -6.16 -4.76
CA THR A 28 6.70 -5.63 -5.25
C THR A 28 6.72 -4.11 -5.34
N VAL A 29 7.26 -3.42 -4.32
CA VAL A 29 7.39 -1.96 -4.36
C VAL A 29 8.24 -1.51 -5.55
N ALA A 30 9.38 -2.17 -5.78
CA ALA A 30 10.25 -1.84 -6.90
C ALA A 30 9.53 -2.04 -8.24
N ALA A 31 8.74 -3.10 -8.37
CA ALA A 31 7.97 -3.37 -9.58
C ALA A 31 6.87 -2.32 -9.80
N ILE A 32 6.21 -1.86 -8.73
CA ILE A 32 5.22 -0.79 -8.83
C ILE A 32 5.88 0.52 -9.27
N ARG A 33 7.03 0.84 -8.71
CA ARG A 33 7.78 2.05 -9.09
C ARG A 33 8.21 2.02 -10.55
N ALA A 34 8.35 0.85 -11.14
CA ALA A 34 8.69 0.68 -12.56
C ALA A 34 7.48 0.77 -13.48
N GLU A 35 6.27 0.78 -12.95
CA GLU A 35 5.07 0.89 -13.78
C GLU A 35 4.98 2.27 -14.44
N ALA A 36 4.47 2.29 -15.68
CA ALA A 36 4.30 3.54 -16.41
C ALA A 36 3.39 4.49 -15.63
N GLY A 37 3.84 5.71 -15.45
CA GLY A 37 3.07 6.74 -14.77
C GLY A 37 3.18 6.75 -13.26
N ASN A 38 3.88 5.79 -12.64
CA ASN A 38 4.13 5.88 -11.20
C ASN A 38 5.17 6.96 -10.93
N LEU A 39 4.85 7.90 -10.05
CA LEU A 39 5.72 9.00 -9.66
C LEU A 39 6.26 8.82 -8.24
N ARG A 40 5.53 8.13 -7.38
CA ARG A 40 5.93 7.93 -6.00
C ARG A 40 5.18 6.74 -5.41
N TYR A 41 5.88 5.92 -4.67
CA TYR A 41 5.29 4.81 -3.92
C TYR A 41 6.17 4.58 -2.71
N GLU A 42 5.82 5.18 -1.57
CA GLU A 42 6.67 5.20 -0.39
C GLU A 42 5.87 4.95 0.86
N TYR A 43 6.43 4.13 1.74
CA TYR A 43 5.85 3.84 3.05
C TYR A 43 6.54 4.66 4.13
N TYR A 44 5.76 5.13 5.10
CA TYR A 44 6.23 5.89 6.25
C TYR A 44 5.60 5.33 7.51
N LEU A 45 6.37 5.30 8.59
CA LEU A 45 5.85 4.91 9.90
C LEU A 45 5.29 6.14 10.61
N SER A 46 4.16 5.96 11.30
CA SER A 46 3.63 7.01 12.16
C SER A 46 4.58 7.22 13.34
N PHE A 47 4.83 8.48 13.67
CA PHE A 47 5.76 8.81 14.75
C PHE A 47 5.26 8.36 16.12
N ASP A 48 3.97 8.48 16.37
CA ASP A 48 3.37 8.20 17.67
C ASP A 48 2.51 6.94 17.72
N ASP A 49 2.43 6.20 16.62
CA ASP A 49 1.64 4.96 16.56
C ASP A 49 2.38 3.89 15.76
N PRO A 50 3.05 2.93 16.43
CA PRO A 50 3.82 1.90 15.73
C PRO A 50 2.95 0.92 14.92
N GLU A 51 1.64 0.94 15.12
CA GLU A 51 0.72 0.10 14.36
C GLU A 51 0.20 0.78 13.09
N THR A 52 0.62 2.01 12.83
CA THR A 52 0.16 2.76 11.66
C THR A 52 1.28 3.01 10.68
N VAL A 53 1.01 2.70 9.41
CA VAL A 53 1.89 2.95 8.27
C VAL A 53 1.13 3.80 7.27
N LEU A 54 1.80 4.82 6.73
CA LEU A 54 1.26 5.66 5.66
C LEU A 54 1.93 5.30 4.35
N LEU A 55 1.12 5.03 3.32
CA LEU A 55 1.61 4.93 1.95
C LEU A 55 1.27 6.22 1.22
N ILE A 56 2.26 6.85 0.63
CA ILE A 56 2.07 7.95 -0.32
C ILE A 56 2.29 7.38 -1.71
N ASP A 57 1.22 7.41 -2.51
CA ASP A 57 1.13 6.75 -3.80
C ASP A 57 0.73 7.81 -4.83
N GLN A 58 1.62 8.12 -5.77
CA GLN A 58 1.40 9.20 -6.73
C GLN A 58 1.55 8.70 -8.15
N TRP A 59 0.61 9.11 -8.99
CA TRP A 59 0.55 8.70 -10.39
C TRP A 59 0.38 9.90 -11.31
N ARG A 60 0.85 9.76 -12.54
CA ARG A 60 0.79 10.82 -13.56
C ARG A 60 -0.65 11.26 -13.83
N ASP A 61 -1.59 10.31 -13.88
CA ASP A 61 -2.99 10.57 -14.19
C ASP A 61 -3.87 9.37 -13.75
N GLN A 62 -5.18 9.50 -13.94
CA GLN A 62 -6.13 8.45 -13.58
C GLN A 62 -5.93 7.19 -14.43
N ALA A 63 -5.56 7.33 -15.69
CA ALA A 63 -5.32 6.17 -16.56
C ALA A 63 -4.19 5.30 -16.03
N ALA A 64 -3.13 5.90 -15.48
CA ALA A 64 -2.02 5.17 -14.87
C ALA A 64 -2.47 4.41 -13.63
N ILE A 65 -3.32 5.01 -12.80
CA ILE A 65 -3.91 4.35 -11.64
C ILE A 65 -4.77 3.15 -12.08
N ASP A 66 -5.61 3.34 -13.08
CA ASP A 66 -6.49 2.29 -13.59
C ASP A 66 -5.68 1.12 -14.13
N ALA A 67 -4.60 1.40 -14.85
CA ALA A 67 -3.70 0.36 -15.36
C ALA A 67 -3.04 -0.41 -14.22
N HIS A 68 -2.61 0.28 -13.16
CA HIS A 68 -2.04 -0.35 -11.98
C HIS A 68 -3.06 -1.29 -11.31
N HIS A 69 -4.30 -0.82 -11.11
CA HIS A 69 -5.34 -1.61 -10.48
C HIS A 69 -5.76 -2.81 -11.31
N ALA A 70 -5.61 -2.75 -12.63
CA ALA A 70 -5.91 -3.87 -13.53
C ALA A 70 -4.74 -4.84 -13.70
N SER A 71 -3.57 -4.52 -13.14
CA SER A 71 -2.37 -5.34 -13.33
C SER A 71 -2.42 -6.62 -12.48
N PRO A 72 -1.74 -7.70 -12.91
CA PRO A 72 -1.62 -8.91 -12.09
C PRO A 72 -0.97 -8.67 -10.74
N MET A 73 -0.21 -7.62 -10.61
CA MET A 73 0.47 -7.26 -9.36
C MET A 73 -0.50 -7.00 -8.21
N MET A 74 -1.73 -6.57 -8.52
CA MET A 74 -2.74 -6.36 -7.47
C MET A 74 -3.06 -7.66 -6.74
N GLN A 75 -3.00 -8.81 -7.41
CA GLN A 75 -3.20 -10.09 -6.76
C GLN A 75 -2.11 -10.37 -5.73
N THR A 76 -0.87 -10.02 -6.04
CA THR A 76 0.25 -10.14 -5.10
C THR A 76 0.05 -9.25 -3.88
N ILE A 77 -0.35 -8.00 -4.10
CA ILE A 77 -0.60 -7.04 -3.02
C ILE A 77 -1.69 -7.57 -2.09
N VAL A 78 -2.80 -8.01 -2.64
CA VAL A 78 -3.92 -8.54 -1.87
C VAL A 78 -3.51 -9.80 -1.11
N ALA A 79 -2.74 -10.69 -1.73
CA ALA A 79 -2.29 -11.92 -1.09
C ALA A 79 -1.37 -11.64 0.10
N LEU A 80 -0.43 -10.69 -0.03
CA LEU A 80 0.45 -10.31 1.07
C LEU A 80 -0.32 -9.69 2.23
N ARG A 81 -1.30 -8.84 1.93
CA ARG A 81 -2.12 -8.22 2.95
C ARG A 81 -2.99 -9.24 3.68
N GLU A 82 -3.59 -10.17 2.95
CA GLU A 82 -4.41 -11.22 3.52
C GLU A 82 -3.59 -12.15 4.41
N TYR A 83 -2.37 -12.49 3.98
CA TYR A 83 -1.46 -13.28 4.79
C TYR A 83 -1.21 -12.63 6.15
N GLU A 84 -0.94 -11.34 6.17
CA GLU A 84 -0.70 -10.62 7.43
C GLU A 84 -1.95 -10.56 8.31
N TYR A 85 -3.13 -10.43 7.70
CA TYR A 85 -4.39 -10.46 8.45
C TYR A 85 -4.57 -11.78 9.17
N GLN A 86 -4.26 -12.88 8.52
CA GLN A 86 -4.39 -14.21 9.12
C GLN A 86 -3.37 -14.45 10.22
N GLN A 87 -2.17 -13.91 10.08
CA GLN A 87 -1.11 -14.10 11.07
C GLN A 87 -1.28 -13.19 12.29
N ARG A 88 -1.72 -11.96 12.12
CA ARG A 88 -1.64 -10.93 13.16
C ARG A 88 -2.94 -10.19 13.42
N GLY A 89 -3.96 -10.41 12.61
CA GLY A 89 -5.25 -9.73 12.73
C GLY A 89 -5.45 -8.67 11.66
N HIS A 90 -6.70 -8.29 11.49
CA HIS A 90 -7.08 -7.32 10.46
C HIS A 90 -6.48 -5.95 10.71
N ALA A 91 -6.18 -5.26 9.61
CA ALA A 91 -5.80 -3.86 9.63
C ALA A 91 -6.95 -3.01 9.09
N CYS A 92 -7.04 -1.78 9.61
CA CYS A 92 -7.91 -0.77 9.01
C CYS A 92 -7.15 -0.03 7.95
N LEU A 93 -7.78 0.13 6.78
CA LEU A 93 -7.24 0.90 5.67
C LEU A 93 -8.09 2.13 5.47
N SER A 94 -7.48 3.31 5.52
CA SER A 94 -8.17 4.57 5.26
C SER A 94 -7.29 5.49 4.41
N GLY A 95 -7.92 6.40 3.70
CA GLY A 95 -7.18 7.31 2.85
C GLY A 95 -8.03 8.46 2.36
N ASN A 96 -7.47 9.25 1.45
CA ASN A 96 -8.16 10.40 0.88
C ASN A 96 -9.19 9.99 -0.18
N ARG A 97 -9.32 8.70 -0.50
CA ARG A 97 -10.29 8.19 -1.47
C ARG A 97 -11.30 7.22 -0.90
N ALA A 98 -10.87 6.40 0.07
CA ALA A 98 -11.72 5.36 0.64
C ALA A 98 -11.25 5.01 2.04
N ALA A 99 -12.15 4.46 2.83
CA ALA A 99 -11.85 3.91 4.13
C ALA A 99 -12.45 2.51 4.23
N ALA A 100 -11.68 1.57 4.81
CA ALA A 100 -12.11 0.19 5.00
C ALA A 100 -11.39 -0.43 6.19
N CYS A 101 -12.14 -1.15 6.99
CA CYS A 101 -11.59 -1.90 8.12
C CYS A 101 -12.03 -3.35 8.06
#